data_45501eda453d9b46817b376ca7602652
#
_entry.id   45501eda453d9b46817b376ca7602652
#
_cell.length_a   1.000
_cell.length_b   1.000
_cell.length_c   1.000
_cell.angle_alpha   90.00
_cell.angle_beta   90.00
_cell.angle_gamma   90.00
#
_symmetry.space_group_name_H-M   'P 1'
#
loop_
_entity.id
_entity.type
_entity.pdbx_description
1 polymer ?
#
loop_
_entity_poly.entity_id
_entity_poly.type
_entity_poly.pdbx_seq_one_letter_code
_entity_poly.pdbx_strand_id
1 'polypeptide(L)'
;MKSLFAPGARMAVAMAALIGSAAALSACGPAPSEVQQQRPASTAGALTVQSRTVMDLKPVAGEITTRQTAEAMTRTGGTLIRMSVREGDVVRAGQVIGFVRDERTTLQTAGYDALVRAAEAESDRAAADLGRTQSLFEKGIYAQARLDQMQAAARAANGNLDAARAQRSASAELGAQGSILAPASGRVLKAEVPLGSVVMPGQSIATITSGPVVVRVQLPEGQAGALAVGQTVEFMPDGPGGAPVAAAIVQVYPAVEAGQVIADIDGTGLATSLVGRRISVRLPVGERLAIVIPRSFVTTRFGVDYVRLVRGSTVSDTPVQAGPAASANDLEILSGLVAGDRIVPPAAGRSGAAR
;
A
#
# COMPACT_ATOMS: atom_id res chain seq x y z
N MET A 1 -16.39 34.16 -55.25
CA MET A 1 -17.36 35.26 -55.49
C MET A 1 -17.01 36.34 -54.48
N LYS A 2 -16.32 37.37 -54.94
CA LYS A 2 -16.78 38.75 -55.17
C LYS A 2 -17.22 39.39 -53.85
N SER A 3 -16.77 40.51 -53.33
CA SER A 3 -16.08 41.69 -53.86
C SER A 3 -15.89 42.65 -52.67
N LEU A 4 -14.74 43.26 -52.52
CA LEU A 4 -14.49 44.69 -52.89
C LEU A 4 -15.33 45.71 -52.11
N PHE A 5 -14.71 46.63 -51.29
CA PHE A 5 -14.41 48.00 -51.70
C PHE A 5 -13.90 48.79 -50.48
N ALA A 6 -12.77 49.39 -50.62
CA ALA A 6 -12.40 50.68 -50.00
C ALA A 6 -12.82 51.76 -51.03
N PRO A 7 -12.66 53.08 -50.88
CA PRO A 7 -11.73 53.91 -50.10
C PRO A 7 -12.24 55.32 -49.74
N GLY A 8 -11.31 56.18 -49.29
CA GLY A 8 -11.32 57.65 -49.53
C GLY A 8 -11.44 58.47 -48.28
N ALA A 9 -10.50 59.18 -47.82
CA ALA A 9 -9.65 60.26 -48.35
C ALA A 9 -10.22 61.66 -48.10
N ARG A 10 -9.34 62.56 -47.55
CA ARG A 10 -9.28 64.01 -47.68
C ARG A 10 -10.08 64.86 -46.63
N MET A 11 -9.63 65.90 -46.04
CA MET A 11 -8.76 67.05 -46.38
C MET A 11 -8.68 67.90 -45.12
N ALA A 12 -7.62 68.25 -44.57
CA ALA A 12 -6.78 69.48 -44.84
C ALA A 12 -7.36 70.82 -44.43
N VAL A 13 -6.53 71.60 -43.66
CA VAL A 13 -6.28 73.01 -43.67
C VAL A 13 -7.15 73.91 -42.80
N ALA A 14 -6.54 74.61 -41.87
CA ALA A 14 -6.32 76.10 -41.68
C ALA A 14 -5.95 76.36 -40.21
N MET A 15 -4.80 76.78 -39.83
CA MET A 15 -3.99 78.01 -39.95
C MET A 15 -4.70 79.28 -39.45
N ALA A 16 -4.07 79.86 -38.48
CA ALA A 16 -3.89 81.29 -38.11
C ALA A 16 -4.17 81.54 -36.65
N ALA A 17 -3.15 81.72 -35.84
CA ALA A 17 -2.56 82.95 -35.36
C ALA A 17 -3.48 83.84 -34.50
N LEU A 18 -3.08 83.97 -33.24
CA LEU A 18 -3.05 85.35 -32.61
C LEU A 18 -2.12 85.35 -31.39
N ILE A 19 -1.21 86.27 -31.47
CA ILE A 19 -0.17 86.70 -30.54
C ILE A 19 -0.85 87.40 -29.34
N GLY A 20 -0.30 87.15 -28.15
CA GLY A 20 -0.42 88.21 -27.16
C GLY A 20 -0.50 87.79 -25.71
N SER A 21 0.46 88.20 -25.03
CA SER A 21 0.55 88.56 -23.61
C SER A 21 1.36 87.64 -22.71
N ALA A 22 2.48 88.18 -22.51
CA ALA A 22 3.49 87.98 -21.47
C ALA A 22 2.98 88.07 -20.04
N ALA A 23 3.56 87.38 -19.21
CA ALA A 23 4.18 87.73 -17.93
C ALA A 23 3.98 86.70 -16.83
N ALA A 24 5.08 86.23 -16.40
CA ALA A 24 5.45 85.99 -15.03
C ALA A 24 4.53 85.10 -14.14
N LEU A 25 4.96 83.84 -13.97
CA LEU A 25 5.07 83.25 -12.62
C LEU A 25 6.21 82.26 -12.62
N SER A 26 7.30 82.67 -12.11
CA SER A 26 8.49 81.89 -11.77
C SER A 26 8.21 80.92 -10.63
N ALA A 27 8.95 79.87 -10.64
CA ALA A 27 9.33 79.05 -9.50
C ALA A 27 8.31 78.01 -8.97
N CYS A 28 8.38 76.78 -9.59
CA CYS A 28 8.45 75.57 -8.84
C CYS A 28 9.24 74.54 -9.71
N GLY A 29 10.55 74.57 -9.58
CA GLY A 29 11.41 73.57 -10.10
C GLY A 29 11.13 72.27 -9.35
N PRO A 30 11.12 71.08 -10.04
CA PRO A 30 11.08 69.87 -9.31
C PRO A 30 12.37 69.76 -8.47
N ALA A 31 12.17 69.51 -7.17
CA ALA A 31 13.26 69.25 -6.25
C ALA A 31 14.16 68.12 -6.87
N PRO A 32 15.49 68.22 -6.79
CA PRO A 32 16.35 67.23 -7.23
C PRO A 32 15.99 65.91 -6.43
N SER A 33 15.58 64.87 -7.14
CA SER A 33 15.44 63.57 -6.55
C SER A 33 16.74 63.26 -5.86
N GLU A 34 16.74 63.22 -4.55
CA GLU A 34 17.84 62.67 -3.75
C GLU A 34 18.15 61.32 -4.34
N VAL A 35 19.25 61.24 -5.06
CA VAL A 35 19.90 59.98 -5.39
C VAL A 35 20.20 59.38 -4.01
N GLN A 36 19.36 58.46 -3.59
CA GLN A 36 19.63 57.65 -2.40
C GLN A 36 21.01 57.04 -2.61
N GLN A 37 21.99 57.64 -1.97
CA GLN A 37 23.32 57.09 -1.85
C GLN A 37 23.18 55.72 -1.28
N GLN A 38 23.28 54.73 -2.15
CA GLN A 38 23.38 53.31 -1.77
C GLN A 38 24.60 53.17 -0.87
N ARG A 39 24.35 53.07 0.44
CA ARG A 39 25.40 52.75 1.40
C ARG A 39 26.16 51.52 0.91
N PRO A 40 27.51 51.52 0.94
CA PRO A 40 28.26 50.37 0.60
C PRO A 40 27.75 49.19 1.45
N ALA A 41 27.30 48.14 0.79
CA ALA A 41 26.75 47.02 1.43
C ALA A 41 27.83 46.31 2.26
N SER A 42 27.60 46.15 3.54
CA SER A 42 28.43 45.29 4.36
C SER A 42 28.39 43.86 3.77
N THR A 43 29.50 43.43 3.24
CA THR A 43 29.71 42.06 2.70
C THR A 43 30.10 41.08 3.81
N ALA A 44 29.98 41.49 5.07
CA ALA A 44 30.21 40.58 6.19
C ALA A 44 29.22 39.42 6.17
N GLY A 45 29.73 38.21 6.15
CA GLY A 45 28.92 37.01 6.08
C GLY A 45 28.47 36.62 4.67
N ALA A 46 29.14 37.10 3.62
CA ALA A 46 28.83 36.72 2.25
C ALA A 46 29.09 35.23 2.03
N LEU A 47 28.11 34.54 1.45
CA LEU A 47 28.18 33.13 1.03
C LEU A 47 28.28 33.07 -0.51
N THR A 48 29.22 32.30 -1.02
CA THR A 48 29.26 31.99 -2.44
C THR A 48 28.38 30.77 -2.69
N VAL A 49 27.41 30.94 -3.58
CA VAL A 49 26.46 29.88 -3.97
C VAL A 49 27.20 28.80 -4.75
N GLN A 50 27.03 27.57 -4.32
CA GLN A 50 27.63 26.40 -4.98
C GLN A 50 26.54 25.40 -5.31
N SER A 51 26.70 24.71 -6.45
CA SER A 51 25.90 23.54 -6.75
C SER A 51 26.37 22.37 -5.89
N ARG A 52 25.45 21.69 -5.27
CA ARG A 52 25.71 20.46 -4.50
C ARG A 52 24.94 19.32 -5.14
N THR A 53 25.54 18.13 -5.09
CA THR A 53 24.81 16.91 -5.40
C THR A 53 23.81 16.64 -4.28
N VAL A 54 22.55 16.55 -4.64
CA VAL A 54 21.43 16.20 -3.74
C VAL A 54 20.74 14.96 -4.28
N MET A 55 20.14 14.18 -3.39
CA MET A 55 19.32 13.05 -3.81
C MET A 55 18.07 13.55 -4.54
N ASP A 56 17.79 12.98 -5.69
CA ASP A 56 16.56 13.26 -6.44
C ASP A 56 15.42 12.40 -5.86
N LEU A 57 14.61 13.04 -5.00
CA LEU A 57 13.48 12.38 -4.34
C LEU A 57 12.21 12.57 -5.16
N LYS A 58 11.66 11.49 -5.69
CA LYS A 58 10.39 11.53 -6.43
C LYS A 58 9.25 11.00 -5.57
N PRO A 59 8.12 11.70 -5.53
CA PRO A 59 6.92 11.19 -4.90
C PRO A 59 6.31 10.09 -5.76
N VAL A 60 6.09 8.92 -5.16
CA VAL A 60 5.45 7.75 -5.78
C VAL A 60 4.30 7.31 -4.89
N ALA A 61 3.22 6.85 -5.49
CA ALA A 61 2.12 6.25 -4.74
C ALA A 61 2.53 4.85 -4.25
N GLY A 62 2.47 4.64 -2.96
CA GLY A 62 2.61 3.32 -2.34
C GLY A 62 1.26 2.83 -1.83
N GLU A 63 1.04 1.52 -1.85
CA GLU A 63 -0.12 0.86 -1.29
C GLU A 63 0.25 0.12 -0.02
N ILE A 64 -0.47 0.41 1.06
CA ILE A 64 -0.30 -0.32 2.32
C ILE A 64 -0.88 -1.71 2.16
N THR A 65 -0.05 -2.72 2.33
CA THR A 65 -0.44 -4.12 2.25
C THR A 65 0.31 -4.94 3.29
N THR A 66 0.11 -6.25 3.27
CA THR A 66 0.99 -7.17 4.00
C THR A 66 1.91 -7.88 3.01
N ARG A 67 3.06 -8.33 3.49
CA ARG A 67 4.05 -9.00 2.64
C ARG A 67 3.44 -10.17 1.87
N GLN A 68 2.52 -10.91 2.49
CA GLN A 68 1.85 -12.06 1.93
C GLN A 68 0.35 -11.93 2.08
N THR A 69 -0.37 -12.47 1.11
CA THR A 69 -1.79 -12.74 1.17
C THR A 69 -1.99 -14.22 0.91
N ALA A 70 -2.92 -14.84 1.61
CA ALA A 70 -3.22 -16.24 1.48
C ALA A 70 -4.71 -16.42 1.25
N GLU A 71 -5.07 -17.29 0.32
CA GLU A 71 -6.46 -17.57 -0.02
C GLU A 71 -6.93 -18.84 0.68
N ALA A 72 -8.01 -18.71 1.44
CA ALA A 72 -8.70 -19.84 2.01
C ALA A 72 -9.62 -20.45 0.96
N MET A 73 -9.21 -21.57 0.40
CA MET A 73 -9.91 -22.24 -0.69
C MET A 73 -10.69 -23.45 -0.18
N THR A 74 -11.77 -23.79 -0.90
CA THR A 74 -12.51 -25.03 -0.68
C THR A 74 -11.74 -26.22 -1.21
N ARG A 75 -11.78 -27.35 -0.49
CA ARG A 75 -11.20 -28.63 -0.95
C ARG A 75 -12.23 -29.47 -1.71
N THR A 76 -13.51 -29.30 -1.37
CA THR A 76 -14.64 -30.03 -1.96
C THR A 76 -15.67 -29.06 -2.51
N GLY A 77 -16.44 -29.50 -3.50
CA GLY A 77 -17.61 -28.78 -3.98
C GLY A 77 -18.82 -29.04 -3.10
N GLY A 78 -19.77 -28.11 -3.11
CA GLY A 78 -20.99 -28.24 -2.36
C GLY A 78 -21.60 -26.88 -1.98
N THR A 79 -22.44 -26.86 -0.95
CA THR A 79 -23.07 -25.64 -0.46
C THR A 79 -22.33 -25.11 0.78
N LEU A 80 -21.98 -23.81 0.78
CA LEU A 80 -21.41 -23.14 1.94
C LEU A 80 -22.49 -22.96 3.01
N ILE A 81 -22.46 -23.77 4.06
CA ILE A 81 -23.50 -23.77 5.10
C ILE A 81 -23.12 -23.01 6.36
N ARG A 82 -21.82 -22.75 6.54
CA ARG A 82 -21.32 -21.99 7.69
C ARG A 82 -20.11 -21.17 7.31
N MET A 83 -20.11 -19.91 7.76
CA MET A 83 -18.96 -19.00 7.75
C MET A 83 -18.82 -18.45 9.17
N SER A 84 -17.68 -18.64 9.79
CA SER A 84 -17.43 -18.31 11.19
C SER A 84 -16.65 -17.00 11.35
N VAL A 85 -16.26 -16.37 10.22
CA VAL A 85 -15.44 -15.16 10.21
C VAL A 85 -16.07 -14.11 9.30
N ARG A 86 -15.74 -12.85 9.58
CA ARG A 86 -16.11 -11.67 8.80
C ARG A 86 -14.85 -10.90 8.40
N GLU A 87 -15.00 -9.99 7.48
CA GLU A 87 -13.94 -9.05 7.12
C GLU A 87 -13.48 -8.26 8.35
N GLY A 88 -12.18 -8.16 8.52
CA GLY A 88 -11.57 -7.53 9.69
C GLY A 88 -11.24 -8.48 10.85
N ASP A 89 -11.79 -9.69 10.90
CA ASP A 89 -11.50 -10.66 11.97
C ASP A 89 -10.05 -11.16 11.90
N VAL A 90 -9.48 -11.48 13.05
CA VAL A 90 -8.16 -12.09 13.16
C VAL A 90 -8.31 -13.61 13.28
N VAL A 91 -7.56 -14.33 12.44
CA VAL A 91 -7.56 -15.79 12.38
C VAL A 91 -6.17 -16.36 12.58
N ARG A 92 -6.10 -17.64 12.99
CA ARG A 92 -4.86 -18.41 13.11
C ARG A 92 -4.77 -19.43 12.00
N ALA A 93 -3.53 -19.75 11.59
CA ALA A 93 -3.30 -20.85 10.66
C ALA A 93 -3.93 -22.13 11.15
N GLY A 94 -4.65 -22.86 10.26
CA GLY A 94 -5.39 -24.08 10.59
C GLY A 94 -6.75 -23.87 11.28
N GLN A 95 -7.13 -22.65 11.61
CA GLN A 95 -8.45 -22.36 12.17
C GLN A 95 -9.55 -22.66 11.15
N VAL A 96 -10.61 -23.35 11.57
CA VAL A 96 -11.80 -23.55 10.74
C VAL A 96 -12.57 -22.24 10.63
N ILE A 97 -12.68 -21.70 9.42
CA ILE A 97 -13.36 -20.45 9.13
C ILE A 97 -14.72 -20.62 8.43
N GLY A 98 -14.96 -21.81 7.87
CA GLY A 98 -16.21 -22.11 7.20
C GLY A 98 -16.41 -23.61 7.01
N PHE A 99 -17.56 -23.99 6.51
CA PHE A 99 -17.87 -25.39 6.19
C PHE A 99 -18.74 -25.48 4.93
N VAL A 100 -18.30 -26.32 4.00
CA VAL A 100 -19.01 -26.71 2.77
C VAL A 100 -19.60 -28.09 2.97
N ARG A 101 -20.89 -28.23 2.69
CA ARG A 101 -21.59 -29.53 2.71
C ARG A 101 -21.73 -30.05 1.28
N ASP A 102 -21.23 -31.23 1.05
CA ASP A 102 -21.57 -32.04 -0.12
C ASP A 102 -22.69 -33.01 0.27
N GLU A 103 -23.89 -32.77 -0.27
CA GLU A 103 -25.08 -33.57 0.00
C GLU A 103 -24.88 -35.03 -0.43
N ARG A 104 -24.18 -35.27 -1.53
CA ARG A 104 -23.88 -36.61 -2.04
C ARG A 104 -23.04 -37.40 -1.06
N THR A 105 -21.96 -36.81 -0.53
CA THR A 105 -21.09 -37.43 0.47
C THR A 105 -21.86 -37.69 1.77
N THR A 106 -22.76 -36.79 2.16
CA THR A 106 -23.62 -36.94 3.33
C THR A 106 -24.53 -38.17 3.19
N LEU A 107 -25.22 -38.30 2.06
CA LEU A 107 -26.12 -39.43 1.78
C LEU A 107 -25.33 -40.76 1.67
N GLN A 108 -24.14 -40.76 1.07
CA GLN A 108 -23.25 -41.92 0.97
C GLN A 108 -22.81 -42.37 2.37
N THR A 109 -22.42 -41.48 3.26
CA THR A 109 -22.05 -41.79 4.63
C THR A 109 -23.24 -42.42 5.40
N ALA A 110 -24.44 -41.85 5.22
CA ALA A 110 -25.66 -42.43 5.81
C ALA A 110 -25.94 -43.89 5.29
N GLY A 111 -25.65 -44.15 4.02
CA GLY A 111 -25.72 -45.50 3.45
C GLY A 111 -24.73 -46.46 4.12
N TYR A 112 -23.48 -46.02 4.32
CA TYR A 112 -22.48 -46.83 5.04
C TYR A 112 -22.83 -47.03 6.51
N ASP A 113 -23.46 -46.05 7.19
CA ASP A 113 -23.97 -46.21 8.55
C ASP A 113 -25.03 -47.34 8.62
N ALA A 114 -25.87 -47.51 7.59
CA ALA A 114 -26.84 -48.61 7.52
C ALA A 114 -26.13 -49.96 7.33
N LEU A 115 -25.06 -50.00 6.50
CA LEU A 115 -24.25 -51.25 6.32
C LEU A 115 -23.53 -51.62 7.60
N VAL A 116 -22.98 -50.64 8.35
CA VAL A 116 -22.36 -50.93 9.66
C VAL A 116 -23.36 -51.55 10.62
N ARG A 117 -24.56 -50.97 10.73
CA ARG A 117 -25.63 -51.55 11.62
C ARG A 117 -26.02 -52.97 11.20
N ALA A 118 -26.12 -53.26 9.91
CA ALA A 118 -26.45 -54.62 9.43
C ALA A 118 -25.34 -55.60 9.76
N ALA A 119 -24.05 -55.24 9.52
CA ALA A 119 -22.91 -56.09 9.85
C ALA A 119 -22.73 -56.26 11.36
N GLU A 120 -23.07 -55.27 12.18
CA GLU A 120 -23.04 -55.33 13.65
C GLU A 120 -24.07 -56.33 14.16
N ALA A 121 -25.32 -56.29 13.66
CA ALA A 121 -26.33 -57.24 14.01
C ALA A 121 -25.96 -58.70 13.64
N GLU A 122 -25.28 -58.92 12.48
CA GLU A 122 -24.80 -60.25 12.07
C GLU A 122 -23.61 -60.71 12.93
N SER A 123 -22.70 -59.82 13.28
CA SER A 123 -21.60 -60.10 14.21
C SER A 123 -22.11 -60.52 15.59
N ASP A 124 -23.10 -59.78 16.13
CA ASP A 124 -23.73 -60.06 17.42
C ASP A 124 -24.44 -61.44 17.39
N ARG A 125 -25.14 -61.75 16.30
CA ARG A 125 -25.78 -63.03 16.11
C ARG A 125 -24.75 -64.17 16.09
N ALA A 126 -23.68 -64.04 15.30
CA ALA A 126 -22.61 -65.02 15.17
C ALA A 126 -21.89 -65.23 16.51
N ALA A 127 -21.65 -64.17 17.27
CA ALA A 127 -21.04 -64.23 18.60
C ALA A 127 -21.96 -64.97 19.60
N ALA A 128 -23.27 -64.69 19.58
CA ALA A 128 -24.27 -65.38 20.42
C ALA A 128 -24.34 -66.90 20.07
N ASP A 129 -24.31 -67.23 18.76
CA ASP A 129 -24.33 -68.65 18.29
C ASP A 129 -23.04 -69.35 18.71
N LEU A 130 -21.90 -68.72 18.61
CA LEU A 130 -20.61 -69.23 19.10
C LEU A 130 -20.66 -69.52 20.61
N GLY A 131 -21.13 -68.51 21.41
CA GLY A 131 -21.24 -68.68 22.86
C GLY A 131 -22.14 -69.84 23.27
N ARG A 132 -23.29 -70.02 22.59
CA ARG A 132 -24.19 -71.18 22.80
C ARG A 132 -23.51 -72.45 22.43
N THR A 133 -22.85 -72.50 21.30
CA THR A 133 -22.14 -73.72 20.81
C THR A 133 -21.00 -74.09 21.73
N GLN A 134 -20.24 -73.14 22.22
CA GLN A 134 -19.15 -73.33 23.17
C GLN A 134 -19.65 -73.93 24.48
N SER A 135 -20.73 -73.40 25.05
CA SER A 135 -21.34 -73.96 26.27
C SER A 135 -21.85 -75.42 26.10
N LEU A 136 -22.38 -75.74 24.92
CA LEU A 136 -22.85 -77.09 24.61
C LEU A 136 -21.65 -78.10 24.32
N PHE A 137 -20.60 -77.62 23.75
CA PHE A 137 -19.36 -78.38 23.56
C PHE A 137 -18.72 -78.72 24.91
N GLU A 138 -18.59 -77.75 25.84
CA GLU A 138 -18.09 -77.99 27.20
C GLU A 138 -18.91 -79.05 27.97
N LYS A 139 -20.23 -79.17 27.63
CA LYS A 139 -21.11 -80.24 28.18
C LYS A 139 -21.06 -81.55 27.42
N GLY A 140 -20.15 -81.70 26.41
CA GLY A 140 -19.99 -82.86 25.61
C GLY A 140 -21.13 -83.18 24.61
N ILE A 141 -22.01 -82.18 24.34
CA ILE A 141 -23.17 -82.31 23.44
C ILE A 141 -22.79 -82.11 21.96
N TYR A 142 -21.85 -81.26 21.69
CA TYR A 142 -21.38 -80.91 20.31
C TYR A 142 -19.97 -81.39 20.05
N ALA A 143 -19.69 -81.75 18.81
CA ALA A 143 -18.35 -82.12 18.34
C ALA A 143 -17.48 -80.83 18.10
N GLN A 144 -16.15 -81.05 18.21
CA GLN A 144 -15.15 -80.00 17.96
C GLN A 144 -15.36 -79.29 16.62
N ALA A 145 -15.65 -80.08 15.57
CA ALA A 145 -15.87 -79.51 14.23
C ALA A 145 -16.99 -78.50 14.20
N ARG A 146 -18.04 -78.57 15.05
CA ARG A 146 -19.13 -77.63 15.16
C ARG A 146 -18.65 -76.33 15.83
N LEU A 147 -17.84 -76.49 16.87
CA LEU A 147 -17.22 -75.29 17.52
C LEU A 147 -16.30 -74.55 16.55
N ASP A 148 -15.44 -75.26 15.82
CA ASP A 148 -14.53 -74.71 14.84
C ASP A 148 -15.30 -73.98 13.73
N GLN A 149 -16.42 -74.53 13.27
CA GLN A 149 -17.31 -73.87 12.30
C GLN A 149 -17.90 -72.59 12.82
N MET A 150 -18.39 -72.50 14.07
CA MET A 150 -18.95 -71.33 14.65
C MET A 150 -17.87 -70.24 14.94
N GLN A 151 -16.67 -70.70 15.33
CA GLN A 151 -15.53 -69.80 15.48
C GLN A 151 -15.14 -69.14 14.13
N ALA A 152 -15.16 -69.91 13.06
CA ALA A 152 -14.88 -69.40 11.72
C ALA A 152 -15.99 -68.42 11.27
N ALA A 153 -17.27 -68.75 11.52
CA ALA A 153 -18.39 -67.86 11.20
C ALA A 153 -18.32 -66.54 11.99
N ALA A 154 -18.04 -66.58 13.29
CA ALA A 154 -17.88 -65.38 14.11
C ALA A 154 -16.70 -64.51 13.65
N ARG A 155 -15.58 -65.12 13.30
CA ARG A 155 -14.42 -64.38 12.73
C ARG A 155 -14.78 -63.73 11.39
N ALA A 156 -15.50 -64.43 10.52
CA ALA A 156 -15.95 -63.87 9.25
C ALA A 156 -16.91 -62.68 9.44
N ALA A 157 -17.91 -62.85 10.35
CA ALA A 157 -18.83 -61.77 10.67
C ALA A 157 -18.15 -60.54 11.26
N ASN A 158 -17.17 -60.71 12.17
CA ASN A 158 -16.35 -59.63 12.70
C ASN A 158 -15.52 -58.95 11.60
N GLY A 159 -14.90 -59.72 10.68
CA GLY A 159 -14.16 -59.17 9.55
C GLY A 159 -15.04 -58.32 8.62
N ASN A 160 -16.32 -58.77 8.40
CA ASN A 160 -17.27 -57.96 7.62
C ASN A 160 -17.68 -56.67 8.33
N LEU A 161 -17.84 -56.70 9.65
CA LEU A 161 -18.11 -55.52 10.45
C LEU A 161 -16.95 -54.49 10.39
N ASP A 162 -15.73 -55.00 10.53
CA ASP A 162 -14.54 -54.14 10.43
C ASP A 162 -14.39 -53.52 9.03
N ALA A 163 -14.67 -54.29 7.97
CA ALA A 163 -14.70 -53.77 6.61
C ALA A 163 -15.77 -52.65 6.40
N ALA A 164 -17.01 -52.87 6.94
CA ALA A 164 -18.06 -51.89 6.87
C ALA A 164 -17.71 -50.60 7.63
N ARG A 165 -17.08 -50.74 8.81
CA ARG A 165 -16.60 -49.59 9.61
C ARG A 165 -15.50 -48.81 8.87
N ALA A 166 -14.57 -49.49 8.22
CA ALA A 166 -13.52 -48.88 7.42
C ALA A 166 -14.11 -48.05 6.25
N GLN A 167 -15.11 -48.63 5.53
CA GLN A 167 -15.78 -47.89 4.44
C GLN A 167 -16.52 -46.66 4.93
N ARG A 168 -17.20 -46.76 6.06
CA ARG A 168 -17.86 -45.63 6.73
C ARG A 168 -16.87 -44.54 7.11
N SER A 169 -15.73 -44.90 7.71
CA SER A 169 -14.67 -43.99 8.12
C SER A 169 -14.08 -43.24 6.93
N ALA A 170 -13.82 -43.95 5.84
CA ALA A 170 -13.31 -43.33 4.60
C ALA A 170 -14.29 -42.31 4.03
N SER A 171 -15.60 -42.60 4.03
CA SER A 171 -16.62 -41.65 3.59
C SER A 171 -16.74 -40.44 4.52
N ALA A 172 -16.65 -40.65 5.83
CA ALA A 172 -16.69 -39.58 6.81
C ALA A 172 -15.49 -38.63 6.69
N GLU A 173 -14.30 -39.14 6.38
CA GLU A 173 -13.10 -38.35 6.12
C GLU A 173 -13.27 -37.44 4.90
N LEU A 174 -13.88 -37.96 3.82
CA LEU A 174 -14.22 -37.13 2.67
C LEU A 174 -15.17 -35.99 3.06
N GLY A 175 -16.16 -36.28 3.93
CA GLY A 175 -17.06 -35.24 4.46
C GLY A 175 -16.33 -34.19 5.31
N ALA A 176 -15.31 -34.58 6.07
CA ALA A 176 -14.50 -33.66 6.88
C ALA A 176 -13.68 -32.65 6.04
N GLN A 177 -13.36 -33.03 4.80
CA GLN A 177 -12.69 -32.12 3.85
C GLN A 177 -13.54 -30.92 3.45
N GLY A 178 -14.83 -30.90 3.78
CA GLY A 178 -15.69 -29.72 3.65
C GLY A 178 -15.31 -28.57 4.58
N SER A 179 -14.43 -28.79 5.58
CA SER A 179 -13.92 -27.72 6.44
C SER A 179 -12.99 -26.79 5.66
N ILE A 180 -13.28 -25.50 5.69
CA ILE A 180 -12.42 -24.46 5.13
C ILE A 180 -11.50 -23.97 6.22
N LEU A 181 -10.20 -24.11 6.01
CA LEU A 181 -9.17 -23.75 6.98
C LEU A 181 -8.49 -22.44 6.57
N ALA A 182 -8.14 -21.61 7.53
CA ALA A 182 -7.27 -20.45 7.31
C ALA A 182 -5.85 -20.93 6.98
N PRO A 183 -5.29 -20.61 5.81
CA PRO A 183 -3.98 -21.10 5.41
C PRO A 183 -2.83 -20.42 6.17
N ALA A 184 -3.07 -19.21 6.72
CA ALA A 184 -2.11 -18.43 7.47
C ALA A 184 -2.76 -17.69 8.64
N SER A 185 -1.95 -17.30 9.62
CA SER A 185 -2.39 -16.41 10.69
C SER A 185 -2.37 -14.97 10.18
N GLY A 186 -3.46 -14.22 10.41
CA GLY A 186 -3.56 -12.84 9.95
C GLY A 186 -4.96 -12.29 10.09
N ARG A 187 -5.27 -11.27 9.33
CA ARG A 187 -6.58 -10.62 9.31
C ARG A 187 -7.33 -10.96 8.01
N VAL A 188 -8.60 -11.28 8.13
CA VAL A 188 -9.48 -11.50 6.96
C VAL A 188 -9.67 -10.17 6.24
N LEU A 189 -9.20 -10.10 4.99
CA LEU A 189 -9.33 -8.93 4.13
C LEU A 189 -10.68 -8.94 3.43
N LYS A 190 -11.06 -10.11 2.88
CA LYS A 190 -12.31 -10.31 2.13
C LYS A 190 -12.93 -11.64 2.48
N ALA A 191 -14.25 -11.67 2.57
CA ALA A 191 -15.04 -12.86 2.78
C ALA A 191 -16.36 -12.71 1.99
N GLU A 192 -16.26 -12.71 0.65
CA GLU A 192 -17.31 -12.25 -0.26
C GLU A 192 -18.36 -13.32 -0.61
N VAL A 193 -18.13 -14.59 -0.25
CA VAL A 193 -19.06 -15.67 -0.64
C VAL A 193 -20.20 -15.78 0.36
N PRO A 194 -21.47 -15.51 -0.05
CA PRO A 194 -22.61 -15.59 0.82
C PRO A 194 -22.90 -17.02 1.30
N LEU A 195 -23.46 -17.14 2.50
CA LEU A 195 -24.00 -18.42 2.99
C LEU A 195 -25.10 -18.92 2.05
N GLY A 196 -25.11 -20.23 1.80
CA GLY A 196 -26.03 -20.87 0.86
C GLY A 196 -25.53 -20.93 -0.58
N SER A 197 -24.40 -20.28 -0.91
CA SER A 197 -23.82 -20.36 -2.24
C SER A 197 -23.26 -21.76 -2.52
N VAL A 198 -23.42 -22.18 -3.78
CA VAL A 198 -22.76 -23.39 -4.28
C VAL A 198 -21.32 -23.00 -4.66
N VAL A 199 -20.36 -23.75 -4.16
CA VAL A 199 -18.93 -23.53 -4.38
C VAL A 199 -18.28 -24.74 -5.02
N MET A 200 -17.22 -24.48 -5.78
CA MET A 200 -16.43 -25.52 -6.45
C MET A 200 -15.11 -25.79 -5.73
N PRO A 201 -14.51 -26.98 -5.91
CA PRO A 201 -13.17 -27.24 -5.39
C PRO A 201 -12.16 -26.21 -5.94
N GLY A 202 -11.29 -25.69 -5.07
CA GLY A 202 -10.31 -24.64 -5.43
C GLY A 202 -10.86 -23.24 -5.46
N GLN A 203 -12.14 -23.02 -5.19
CA GLN A 203 -12.71 -21.67 -5.11
C GLN A 203 -12.24 -20.96 -3.83
N SER A 204 -11.77 -19.72 -3.99
CA SER A 204 -11.41 -18.86 -2.85
C SER A 204 -12.67 -18.38 -2.15
N ILE A 205 -12.72 -18.53 -0.83
CA ILE A 205 -13.83 -18.12 0.04
C ILE A 205 -13.46 -16.89 0.86
N ALA A 206 -12.21 -16.80 1.25
CA ALA A 206 -11.71 -15.65 2.00
C ALA A 206 -10.24 -15.39 1.66
N THR A 207 -9.88 -14.11 1.65
CA THR A 207 -8.50 -13.65 1.53
C THR A 207 -8.00 -13.19 2.89
N ILE A 208 -6.86 -13.71 3.31
CA ILE A 208 -6.25 -13.43 4.61
C ILE A 208 -4.90 -12.77 4.38
N THR A 209 -4.68 -11.62 5.02
CA THR A 209 -3.39 -10.93 5.04
C THR A 209 -2.46 -11.61 6.03
N SER A 210 -1.20 -11.78 5.67
CA SER A 210 -0.22 -12.47 6.52
C SER A 210 1.14 -11.79 6.49
N GLY A 211 1.85 -11.88 7.60
CA GLY A 211 3.17 -11.29 7.75
C GLY A 211 3.14 -9.79 8.12
N PRO A 212 4.30 -9.13 8.09
CA PRO A 212 4.43 -7.73 8.45
C PRO A 212 3.73 -6.82 7.44
N VAL A 213 3.26 -5.67 7.94
CA VAL A 213 2.73 -4.59 7.09
C VAL A 213 3.88 -4.00 6.29
N VAL A 214 3.66 -3.84 5.00
CA VAL A 214 4.60 -3.21 4.07
C VAL A 214 3.86 -2.17 3.23
N VAL A 215 4.62 -1.21 2.73
CA VAL A 215 4.15 -0.31 1.69
C VAL A 215 4.72 -0.78 0.37
N ARG A 216 3.87 -1.26 -0.50
CA ARG A 216 4.26 -1.72 -1.84
C ARG A 216 4.22 -0.58 -2.80
N VAL A 217 5.35 -0.34 -3.46
CA VAL A 217 5.50 0.66 -4.51
C VAL A 217 5.79 0.00 -5.84
N GLN A 218 5.32 0.62 -6.91
CA GLN A 218 5.57 0.18 -8.27
C GLN A 218 6.26 1.31 -9.02
N LEU A 219 7.43 1.02 -9.61
CA LEU A 219 8.21 2.00 -10.34
C LEU A 219 8.49 1.49 -11.75
N PRO A 220 8.51 2.39 -12.73
CA PRO A 220 9.02 2.06 -14.07
C PRO A 220 10.44 1.50 -13.99
N GLU A 221 10.76 0.49 -14.80
CA GLU A 221 12.07 -0.17 -14.84
C GLU A 221 13.24 0.82 -14.93
N GLY A 222 13.13 1.86 -15.77
CA GLY A 222 14.16 2.88 -15.92
C GLY A 222 14.47 3.71 -14.66
N GLN A 223 13.62 3.65 -13.64
CA GLN A 223 13.82 4.33 -12.34
C GLN A 223 14.16 3.36 -11.22
N ALA A 224 13.99 2.07 -11.45
CA ALA A 224 14.19 1.04 -10.44
C ALA A 224 15.67 0.72 -10.16
N GLY A 225 16.59 1.07 -11.09
CA GLY A 225 18.02 0.80 -10.95
C GLY A 225 18.69 1.49 -9.76
N ALA A 226 18.05 2.51 -9.19
CA ALA A 226 18.55 3.21 -8.00
C ALA A 226 18.03 2.60 -6.67
N LEU A 227 17.11 1.62 -6.73
CA LEU A 227 16.53 1.02 -5.52
C LEU A 227 17.43 -0.08 -4.97
N ALA A 228 17.76 0.03 -3.70
CA ALA A 228 18.52 -0.99 -2.97
C ALA A 228 17.85 -1.35 -1.66
N VAL A 229 17.92 -2.63 -1.29
CA VAL A 229 17.46 -3.08 0.03
C VAL A 229 18.28 -2.39 1.13
N GLY A 230 17.60 -1.92 2.17
CA GLY A 230 18.19 -1.13 3.26
C GLY A 230 18.22 0.38 3.00
N GLN A 231 17.89 0.84 1.79
CA GLN A 231 17.84 2.26 1.47
C GLN A 231 16.69 2.94 2.22
N THR A 232 16.99 4.13 2.78
CA THR A 232 16.01 4.92 3.51
C THR A 232 15.12 5.69 2.54
N VAL A 233 13.85 5.67 2.78
CA VAL A 233 12.77 6.38 2.07
C VAL A 233 11.91 7.15 3.06
N GLU A 234 11.11 8.07 2.59
CA GLU A 234 10.23 8.88 3.45
C GLU A 234 8.77 8.68 3.07
N PHE A 235 7.94 8.35 4.06
CA PHE A 235 6.50 8.43 3.93
C PHE A 235 6.04 9.86 4.21
N MET A 236 5.16 10.36 3.35
CA MET A 236 4.46 11.62 3.58
C MET A 236 3.11 11.32 4.24
N PRO A 237 2.92 11.67 5.52
CA PRO A 237 1.63 11.50 6.16
C PRO A 237 0.55 12.32 5.46
N ASP A 238 -0.67 11.79 5.43
CA ASP A 238 -1.81 12.53 4.91
C ASP A 238 -2.18 13.66 5.87
N GLY A 239 -2.20 14.88 5.35
CA GLY A 239 -2.63 16.07 6.07
C GLY A 239 -1.57 17.16 6.11
N PRO A 240 -2.00 18.43 6.25
CA PRO A 240 -1.08 19.57 6.34
C PRO A 240 -0.28 19.50 7.65
N GLY A 241 1.04 19.41 7.53
CA GLY A 241 1.97 19.52 8.67
C GLY A 241 2.46 18.21 9.29
N GLY A 242 2.14 17.05 8.72
CA GLY A 242 2.73 15.80 9.16
C GLY A 242 4.23 15.74 8.87
N ALA A 243 5.04 15.39 9.88
CA ALA A 243 6.47 15.18 9.67
C ALA A 243 6.69 13.90 8.82
N PRO A 244 7.65 13.90 7.87
CA PRO A 244 8.01 12.71 7.12
C PRO A 244 8.45 11.59 8.07
N VAL A 245 7.99 10.38 7.82
CA VAL A 245 8.39 9.18 8.58
C VAL A 245 9.41 8.42 7.74
N ALA A 246 10.60 8.26 8.28
CA ALA A 246 11.66 7.48 7.62
C ALA A 246 11.36 5.98 7.74
N ALA A 247 11.56 5.27 6.64
CA ALA A 247 11.41 3.82 6.55
C ALA A 247 12.48 3.24 5.64
N ALA A 248 12.68 1.93 5.66
CA ALA A 248 13.66 1.26 4.82
C ALA A 248 12.99 0.37 3.77
N ILE A 249 13.62 0.27 2.59
CA ILE A 249 13.26 -0.73 1.59
C ILE A 249 13.67 -2.10 2.13
N VAL A 250 12.69 -2.99 2.32
CA VAL A 250 12.95 -4.34 2.87
C VAL A 250 13.09 -5.39 1.78
N GLN A 251 12.53 -5.13 0.60
CA GLN A 251 12.62 -6.05 -0.53
C GLN A 251 12.44 -5.31 -1.86
N VAL A 252 13.23 -5.68 -2.85
CA VAL A 252 13.03 -5.30 -4.26
C VAL A 252 12.83 -6.61 -5.04
N TYR A 253 11.72 -6.70 -5.75
CA TYR A 253 11.42 -7.89 -6.53
C TYR A 253 12.17 -7.86 -7.86
N PRO A 254 12.88 -8.96 -8.23
CA PRO A 254 13.71 -8.96 -9.44
C PRO A 254 12.90 -9.08 -10.74
N ALA A 255 11.60 -9.36 -10.63
CA ALA A 255 10.73 -9.49 -11.80
C ALA A 255 10.23 -8.12 -12.25
N VAL A 256 10.25 -7.89 -13.56
CA VAL A 256 9.59 -6.75 -14.18
C VAL A 256 8.22 -7.18 -14.66
N GLU A 257 7.18 -6.63 -14.08
CA GLU A 257 5.77 -6.92 -14.43
C GLU A 257 5.16 -5.69 -15.11
N ALA A 258 4.69 -5.85 -16.34
CA ALA A 258 4.11 -4.76 -17.13
C ALA A 258 5.01 -3.50 -17.22
N GLY A 259 6.36 -3.67 -17.29
CA GLY A 259 7.33 -2.58 -17.34
C GLY A 259 7.58 -1.89 -15.99
N GLN A 260 7.13 -2.50 -14.91
CA GLN A 260 7.30 -1.97 -13.55
C GLN A 260 8.05 -2.96 -12.65
N VAL A 261 8.86 -2.42 -11.77
CA VAL A 261 9.52 -3.14 -10.68
C VAL A 261 8.77 -2.86 -9.38
N ILE A 262 8.55 -3.90 -8.61
CA ILE A 262 7.86 -3.83 -7.32
C ILE A 262 8.91 -3.77 -6.21
N ALA A 263 8.69 -2.90 -5.24
CA ALA A 263 9.47 -2.87 -4.01
C ALA A 263 8.56 -2.76 -2.78
N ASP A 264 8.93 -3.47 -1.72
CA ASP A 264 8.27 -3.40 -0.44
C ASP A 264 9.12 -2.59 0.55
N ILE A 265 8.49 -1.65 1.21
CA ILE A 265 9.06 -0.75 2.20
C ILE A 265 8.47 -1.12 3.57
N ASP A 266 9.26 -1.08 4.62
CA ASP A 266 8.80 -1.37 5.96
C ASP A 266 7.66 -0.43 6.39
N GLY A 267 6.51 -1.00 6.69
CA GLY A 267 5.31 -0.28 7.10
C GLY A 267 5.08 -0.26 8.62
N THR A 268 6.00 -0.76 9.44
CA THR A 268 5.82 -0.92 10.89
C THR A 268 5.56 0.41 11.64
N GLY A 269 6.05 1.53 11.11
CA GLY A 269 5.81 2.87 11.66
C GLY A 269 4.47 3.51 11.29
N LEU A 270 3.67 2.85 10.45
CA LEU A 270 2.39 3.39 10.01
C LEU A 270 1.28 2.97 10.97
N ALA A 271 0.71 3.96 11.65
CA ALA A 271 -0.44 3.77 12.55
C ALA A 271 -1.75 3.54 11.75
N THR A 272 -1.78 2.50 10.89
CA THR A 272 -2.97 2.20 10.12
C THR A 272 -3.25 0.70 10.09
N SER A 273 -4.50 0.35 10.25
CA SER A 273 -5.01 -1.02 10.08
C SER A 273 -5.66 -1.23 8.70
N LEU A 274 -5.66 -0.21 7.84
CA LEU A 274 -6.33 -0.25 6.55
C LEU A 274 -5.37 -0.73 5.47
N VAL A 275 -5.56 -1.95 5.03
CA VAL A 275 -4.92 -2.54 3.85
C VAL A 275 -5.60 -1.99 2.59
N GLY A 276 -4.83 -1.72 1.54
CA GLY A 276 -5.33 -1.11 0.30
C GLY A 276 -5.30 0.43 0.30
N ARG A 277 -4.94 1.07 1.43
CA ARG A 277 -4.81 2.52 1.48
C ARG A 277 -3.55 2.97 0.74
N ARG A 278 -3.67 4.03 -0.03
CA ARG A 278 -2.54 4.65 -0.74
C ARG A 278 -1.92 5.76 0.09
N ILE A 279 -0.60 5.81 0.09
CA ILE A 279 0.19 6.86 0.71
C ILE A 279 1.26 7.35 -0.26
N SER A 280 1.70 8.61 -0.09
CA SER A 280 2.81 9.14 -0.87
C SER A 280 4.14 8.75 -0.23
N VAL A 281 5.03 8.19 -1.03
CA VAL A 281 6.39 7.79 -0.64
C VAL A 281 7.37 8.58 -1.46
N ARG A 282 8.36 9.21 -0.83
CA ARG A 282 9.49 9.83 -1.51
C ARG A 282 10.61 8.83 -1.67
N LEU A 283 10.88 8.47 -2.91
CA LEU A 283 11.91 7.51 -3.26
C LEU A 283 13.11 8.22 -3.90
N PRO A 284 14.33 7.90 -3.49
CA PRO A 284 15.54 8.38 -4.16
C PRO A 284 15.70 7.63 -5.49
N VAL A 285 15.55 8.34 -6.59
CA VAL A 285 15.65 7.78 -7.95
C VAL A 285 16.97 8.11 -8.64
N GLY A 286 17.85 8.86 -7.98
CA GLY A 286 19.16 9.26 -8.49
C GLY A 286 19.74 10.45 -7.72
N GLU A 287 20.73 11.07 -8.30
CA GLU A 287 21.36 12.29 -7.81
C GLU A 287 21.22 13.41 -8.84
N ARG A 288 21.05 14.63 -8.37
CA ARG A 288 21.03 15.83 -9.22
C ARG A 288 21.82 16.95 -8.60
N LEU A 289 22.31 17.86 -9.43
CA LEU A 289 22.92 19.10 -8.95
C LEU A 289 21.80 20.08 -8.57
N ALA A 290 21.89 20.62 -7.38
CA ALA A 290 20.96 21.63 -6.87
C ALA A 290 21.72 22.75 -6.15
N ILE A 291 21.13 23.94 -6.14
CA ILE A 291 21.61 25.06 -5.36
C ILE A 291 20.92 25.00 -4.00
N VAL A 292 21.72 24.81 -2.95
CA VAL A 292 21.23 24.75 -1.58
C VAL A 292 21.86 25.86 -0.76
N ILE A 293 21.03 26.67 -0.12
CA ILE A 293 21.49 27.77 0.73
C ILE A 293 20.84 27.70 2.11
N PRO A 294 21.49 28.21 3.18
CA PRO A 294 20.87 28.28 4.49
C PRO A 294 19.62 29.15 4.47
N ARG A 295 18.57 28.71 5.14
CA ARG A 295 17.29 29.41 5.26
C ARG A 295 17.45 30.84 5.80
N SER A 296 18.50 31.10 6.61
CA SER A 296 18.81 32.42 7.15
C SER A 296 19.16 33.48 6.08
N PHE A 297 19.46 33.08 4.85
CA PHE A 297 19.72 33.99 3.72
C PHE A 297 18.46 34.36 2.95
N VAL A 298 17.32 33.70 3.21
CA VAL A 298 16.06 33.95 2.51
C VAL A 298 15.14 34.77 3.36
N THR A 299 14.49 35.76 2.74
CA THR A 299 13.47 36.62 3.37
C THR A 299 12.20 36.55 2.57
N THR A 300 11.10 36.15 3.20
CA THR A 300 9.78 36.13 2.55
C THR A 300 9.05 37.45 2.79
N ARG A 301 8.63 38.11 1.70
CA ARG A 301 7.81 39.31 1.73
C ARG A 301 6.64 39.17 0.76
N PHE A 302 5.43 39.44 1.23
CA PHE A 302 4.21 39.30 0.43
C PHE A 302 4.04 37.97 -0.27
N GLY A 303 4.52 36.87 0.36
CA GLY A 303 4.45 35.50 -0.21
C GLY A 303 5.51 35.19 -1.25
N VAL A 304 6.48 36.08 -1.49
CA VAL A 304 7.62 35.87 -2.40
C VAL A 304 8.91 35.80 -1.59
N ASP A 305 9.74 34.83 -1.92
CA ASP A 305 11.07 34.65 -1.32
C ASP A 305 12.11 35.48 -2.06
N TYR A 306 12.94 36.17 -1.29
CA TYR A 306 14.02 37.02 -1.79
C TYR A 306 15.34 36.66 -1.15
N VAL A 307 16.39 36.76 -1.95
CA VAL A 307 17.79 36.64 -1.51
C VAL A 307 18.54 37.90 -1.89
N ARG A 308 19.40 38.38 -1.00
CA ARG A 308 20.23 39.57 -1.26
C ARG A 308 21.47 39.16 -2.05
N LEU A 309 21.46 39.45 -3.35
CA LEU A 309 22.51 39.14 -4.29
C LEU A 309 23.50 40.32 -4.41
N VAL A 310 24.79 40.00 -4.33
CA VAL A 310 25.88 40.95 -4.50
C VAL A 310 26.37 40.95 -5.95
N ARG A 311 26.22 42.05 -6.63
CA ARG A 311 26.79 42.25 -7.97
C ARG A 311 27.77 43.44 -7.94
N GLY A 312 29.06 43.16 -7.99
CA GLY A 312 30.10 44.17 -7.83
C GLY A 312 30.03 44.86 -6.46
N SER A 313 29.74 46.18 -6.42
CA SER A 313 29.58 46.96 -5.19
C SER A 313 28.12 47.10 -4.73
N THR A 314 27.15 46.59 -5.50
CA THR A 314 25.72 46.75 -5.21
C THR A 314 25.12 45.45 -4.68
N VAL A 315 24.16 45.62 -3.76
CA VAL A 315 23.34 44.51 -3.24
C VAL A 315 21.91 44.75 -3.65
N SER A 316 21.30 43.79 -4.31
CA SER A 316 19.92 43.81 -4.75
C SER A 316 19.12 42.69 -4.19
N ASP A 317 17.85 42.93 -3.83
CA ASP A 317 16.92 41.86 -3.48
C ASP A 317 16.47 41.16 -4.77
N THR A 318 16.83 39.93 -4.92
CA THR A 318 16.50 39.09 -6.09
C THR A 318 15.41 38.11 -5.68
N PRO A 319 14.29 38.05 -6.40
CA PRO A 319 13.26 37.06 -6.15
C PRO A 319 13.80 35.68 -6.52
N VAL A 320 13.51 34.69 -5.65
CA VAL A 320 13.92 33.31 -5.84
C VAL A 320 12.72 32.39 -5.63
N GLN A 321 12.73 31.25 -6.28
CA GLN A 321 11.80 30.20 -5.99
C GLN A 321 12.49 29.17 -5.11
N ALA A 322 12.06 29.11 -3.85
CA ALA A 322 12.57 28.14 -2.89
C ALA A 322 11.70 26.88 -2.87
N GLY A 323 12.34 25.73 -2.79
CA GLY A 323 11.74 24.42 -2.58
C GLY A 323 12.18 23.83 -1.24
N PRO A 324 11.59 22.69 -0.82
CA PRO A 324 12.03 21.98 0.36
C PRO A 324 13.42 21.38 0.11
N ALA A 325 14.36 21.63 1.03
CA ALA A 325 15.68 21.00 1.01
C ALA A 325 15.72 19.75 1.93
N ALA A 326 16.78 18.96 1.79
CA ALA A 326 17.01 17.76 2.59
C ALA A 326 17.27 18.02 4.07
N SER A 327 17.46 19.29 4.47
CA SER A 327 17.70 19.70 5.86
C SER A 327 16.71 20.76 6.29
N ALA A 328 16.29 20.72 7.56
CA ALA A 328 15.38 21.71 8.13
C ALA A 328 15.91 23.16 8.09
N ASN A 329 17.25 23.32 8.09
CA ASN A 329 17.91 24.61 8.11
C ASN A 329 18.31 25.13 6.72
N ASP A 330 18.18 24.32 5.67
CA ASP A 330 18.55 24.65 4.30
C ASP A 330 17.31 24.75 3.42
N LEU A 331 17.42 25.52 2.35
CA LEU A 331 16.43 25.63 1.30
C LEU A 331 17.10 25.33 -0.05
N GLU A 332 16.42 24.58 -0.87
CA GLU A 332 16.81 24.40 -2.24
C GLU A 332 16.26 25.55 -3.07
N ILE A 333 17.11 26.15 -3.91
CA ILE A 333 16.70 27.22 -4.83
C ILE A 333 16.48 26.61 -6.22
N LEU A 334 15.24 26.62 -6.64
CA LEU A 334 14.82 26.07 -7.93
C LEU A 334 15.07 27.04 -9.07
N SER A 335 14.98 28.36 -8.79
CA SER A 335 15.27 29.42 -9.77
C SER A 335 15.64 30.74 -9.10
N GLY A 336 16.34 31.62 -9.81
CA GLY A 336 16.73 32.94 -9.34
C GLY A 336 18.17 33.11 -8.93
N LEU A 337 18.94 32.03 -8.73
CA LEU A 337 20.38 32.03 -8.45
C LEU A 337 21.13 31.13 -9.41
N VAL A 338 22.42 31.42 -9.60
CA VAL A 338 23.36 30.58 -10.36
C VAL A 338 24.57 30.25 -9.48
N ALA A 339 25.21 29.13 -9.75
CA ALA A 339 26.47 28.79 -9.08
C ALA A 339 27.52 29.86 -9.35
N GLY A 340 28.19 30.32 -8.29
CA GLY A 340 29.14 31.44 -8.33
C GLY A 340 28.56 32.77 -7.83
N ASP A 341 27.26 32.90 -7.72
CA ASP A 341 26.62 34.09 -7.14
C ASP A 341 27.05 34.29 -5.68
N ARG A 342 27.22 35.54 -5.28
CA ARG A 342 27.52 35.89 -3.88
C ARG A 342 26.28 36.47 -3.23
N ILE A 343 25.87 35.87 -2.12
CA ILE A 343 24.68 36.28 -1.36
C ILE A 343 25.09 36.73 0.04
N VAL A 344 24.33 37.68 0.60
CA VAL A 344 24.54 38.18 1.97
C VAL A 344 23.28 37.98 2.82
N PRO A 345 23.42 37.77 4.11
CA PRO A 345 22.26 37.63 4.98
C PRO A 345 21.39 38.87 4.94
N PRO A 346 20.07 38.73 5.22
CA PRO A 346 19.19 39.90 5.32
C PRO A 346 19.75 40.92 6.32
N ALA A 347 19.67 42.21 5.99
CA ALA A 347 20.03 43.23 6.93
C ALA A 347 19.18 43.05 8.19
N ALA A 348 19.78 43.03 9.37
CA ALA A 348 19.05 42.97 10.61
C ALA A 348 18.01 44.10 10.64
N GLY A 349 16.80 43.80 10.21
CA GLY A 349 15.69 44.74 10.16
C GLY A 349 15.23 45.06 11.57
N ARG A 350 15.15 46.31 11.94
CA ARG A 350 14.35 46.76 13.06
C ARG A 350 12.97 46.14 12.92
N SER A 351 12.62 45.27 13.88
CA SER A 351 11.26 44.81 14.06
C SER A 351 10.36 46.07 14.18
N GLY A 352 9.69 46.42 13.09
CA GLY A 352 8.62 47.37 13.13
C GLY A 352 7.47 46.78 13.91
N ALA A 353 7.32 47.18 15.16
CA ALA A 353 6.11 46.92 15.90
C ALA A 353 4.95 47.53 15.12
N ALA A 354 4.12 46.67 14.57
CA ALA A 354 2.80 47.04 14.08
C ALA A 354 1.95 47.40 15.31
N ARG A 355 1.58 48.69 15.42
CA ARG A 355 0.42 49.14 16.21
C ARG A 355 -0.85 48.84 15.44
#